data_b0d7cb79b09166c1b1ceb46dff63a2f6
#
_entry.id   b0d7cb79b09166c1b1ceb46dff63a2f6
#
_cell.length_a   1.000
_cell.length_b   1.000
_cell.length_c   1.000
_cell.angle_alpha   90.00
_cell.angle_beta   90.00
_cell.angle_gamma   90.00
#
_symmetry.space_group_name_H-M   'P 1'
#
loop_
_entity.id
_entity.type
_entity.pdbx_description
1 polymer ?
#
loop_
_entity_poly.entity_id
_entity_poly.type
_entity_poly.pdbx_seq_one_letter_code
_entity_poly.pdbx_strand_id
1 'polypeptide(L)'
;RRVALFFHHGAWGGIVTKGTLGGMRYAAVAEADLYVNGHNHERTIVSHPCYRLTAAGRQRIAQRWHVQTGTYKEEFAEGAGWAVERIVMPKSLGGVFLRLRPTPDGVDVALEPAT
;
A
#
# COMPACT_ATOMS: atom_id res chain seq x y z
N ARG A 1 -12.25 -0.91 -19.34
CA ARG A 1 -11.36 -1.47 -18.31
C ARG A 1 -10.80 -0.35 -17.47
N ARG A 2 -10.94 -0.46 -16.17
CA ARG A 2 -10.55 0.61 -15.24
C ARG A 2 -10.06 0.00 -13.93
N VAL A 3 -9.01 0.62 -13.38
CA VAL A 3 -8.53 0.38 -12.01
C VAL A 3 -8.66 1.69 -11.25
N ALA A 4 -9.33 1.64 -10.11
CA ALA A 4 -9.49 2.79 -9.23
C ALA A 4 -8.38 2.77 -8.18
N LEU A 5 -7.64 3.87 -8.09
CA LEU A 5 -6.55 4.05 -7.14
C LEU A 5 -6.89 5.20 -6.21
N PHE A 6 -6.83 4.92 -4.91
CA PHE A 6 -6.87 5.93 -3.85
C PHE A 6 -5.46 6.08 -3.28
N PHE A 7 -4.98 7.30 -3.15
CA PHE A 7 -3.67 7.56 -2.56
C PHE A 7 -3.73 8.70 -1.56
N HIS A 8 -2.90 8.61 -0.56
CA HIS A 8 -2.76 9.61 0.49
C HIS A 8 -1.36 9.52 1.09
N HIS A 9 -0.84 10.64 1.62
CA HIS A 9 0.47 10.60 2.29
C HIS A 9 0.47 9.64 3.49
N GLY A 10 -0.62 9.59 4.23
CA GLY A 10 -0.73 8.83 5.46
C GLY A 10 -0.60 9.72 6.69
N ALA A 11 -1.19 9.28 7.78
CA ALA A 11 -1.23 10.06 9.03
C ALA A 11 -1.07 9.19 10.29
N TRP A 12 -1.15 7.87 10.16
CA TRP A 12 -1.10 6.98 11.30
C TRP A 12 0.34 6.55 11.60
N GLY A 13 0.86 7.02 12.71
CA GLY A 13 2.23 6.74 13.16
C GLY A 13 2.33 5.99 14.47
N GLY A 14 1.22 5.55 15.05
CA GLY A 14 1.22 4.81 16.32
C GLY A 14 1.85 3.42 16.20
N ILE A 15 2.40 2.89 17.27
CA ILE A 15 3.08 1.59 17.28
C ILE A 15 2.16 0.47 16.83
N VAL A 16 0.88 0.50 17.22
CA VAL A 16 -0.11 -0.53 16.89
C VAL A 16 -0.74 -0.30 15.51
N THR A 17 -0.88 0.94 15.08
CA THR A 17 -1.59 1.32 13.86
C THR A 17 -0.70 1.59 12.64
N LYS A 18 0.60 1.48 12.81
CA LYS A 18 1.57 1.52 11.71
C LYS A 18 1.37 0.35 10.74
N GLY A 19 1.94 0.52 9.55
CA GLY A 19 1.95 -0.53 8.57
C GLY A 19 0.57 -0.93 8.10
N THR A 20 0.29 -2.21 8.08
CA THR A 20 -0.91 -2.79 7.47
C THR A 20 -2.21 -2.27 8.07
N LEU A 21 -2.31 -2.20 9.40
CA LEU A 21 -3.55 -1.79 10.07
C LEU A 21 -3.94 -0.35 9.75
N GLY A 22 -2.97 0.57 9.74
CA GLY A 22 -3.22 1.96 9.39
C GLY A 22 -3.70 2.11 7.94
N GLY A 23 -3.02 1.46 7.00
CA GLY A 23 -3.36 1.51 5.58
C GLY A 23 -4.74 0.95 5.26
N MET A 24 -5.14 -0.12 5.92
CA MET A 24 -6.43 -0.76 5.68
C MET A 24 -7.64 0.11 6.05
N ARG A 25 -7.47 1.11 6.88
CA ARG A 25 -8.53 2.06 7.23
C ARG A 25 -9.02 2.89 6.05
N TYR A 26 -8.20 3.08 5.04
CA TYR A 26 -8.59 3.85 3.84
C TYR A 26 -9.76 3.24 3.08
N ALA A 27 -9.96 1.93 3.19
CA ALA A 27 -11.11 1.27 2.57
C ALA A 27 -12.46 1.72 3.14
N ALA A 28 -12.49 2.27 4.36
CA ALA A 28 -13.67 2.86 4.94
C ALA A 28 -13.93 4.31 4.47
N VAL A 29 -12.94 4.94 3.86
CA VAL A 29 -13.04 6.34 3.38
C VAL A 29 -13.46 6.40 1.92
N ALA A 30 -12.91 5.54 1.08
CA ALA A 30 -13.16 5.55 -0.35
C ALA A 30 -13.16 4.12 -0.91
N GLU A 31 -13.96 3.90 -1.94
CA GLU A 31 -13.96 2.64 -2.67
C GLU A 31 -12.93 2.68 -3.80
N ALA A 32 -11.96 1.76 -3.76
CA ALA A 32 -10.94 1.64 -4.76
C ALA A 32 -10.47 0.18 -4.90
N ASP A 33 -9.72 -0.10 -5.96
CA ASP A 33 -9.06 -1.39 -6.16
C ASP A 33 -7.71 -1.43 -5.46
N LEU A 34 -7.07 -0.28 -5.36
CA LEU A 34 -5.74 -0.11 -4.80
C LEU A 34 -5.70 1.12 -3.89
N TYR A 35 -5.22 0.93 -2.67
CA TYR A 35 -4.98 1.98 -1.69
C TYR A 35 -3.49 2.12 -1.46
N VAL A 36 -2.96 3.33 -1.65
CA VAL A 36 -1.54 3.62 -1.51
C VAL A 36 -1.32 4.72 -0.49
N ASN A 37 -0.45 4.47 0.45
CA ASN A 37 -0.02 5.49 1.40
C ASN A 37 1.49 5.41 1.68
N GLY A 38 2.01 6.44 2.30
CA GLY A 38 3.39 6.54 2.76
C GLY A 38 3.47 6.89 4.24
N HIS A 39 4.31 7.86 4.59
CA HIS A 39 4.50 8.47 5.91
C HIS A 39 5.30 7.62 6.91
N ASN A 40 4.96 6.36 7.10
CA ASN A 40 5.57 5.52 8.14
C ASN A 40 6.92 4.91 7.74
N HIS A 41 7.33 5.07 6.48
CA HIS A 41 8.59 4.53 5.95
C HIS A 41 8.70 3.00 6.03
N GLU A 42 7.61 2.29 6.21
CA GLU A 42 7.57 0.84 6.19
C GLU A 42 6.84 0.35 4.95
N ARG A 43 7.56 -0.38 4.09
CA ARG A 43 6.93 -0.91 2.88
C ARG A 43 6.13 -2.16 3.20
N THR A 44 4.85 -2.14 2.87
CA THR A 44 3.98 -3.29 2.98
C THR A 44 3.12 -3.44 1.72
N ILE A 45 2.87 -4.67 1.32
CA ILE A 45 1.98 -5.00 0.21
C ILE A 45 1.04 -6.08 0.72
N VAL A 46 -0.23 -5.78 0.79
CA VAL A 46 -1.27 -6.72 1.27
C VAL A 46 -2.41 -6.75 0.29
N SER A 47 -2.89 -7.93 -0.04
CA SER A 47 -4.12 -8.10 -0.80
C SER A 47 -5.10 -8.99 -0.07
N HIS A 48 -6.37 -8.75 -0.29
CA HIS A 48 -7.42 -9.63 0.19
C HIS A 48 -8.61 -9.64 -0.77
N PRO A 49 -9.34 -10.74 -0.86
CA PRO A 49 -10.57 -10.77 -1.63
C PRO A 49 -11.64 -9.94 -0.96
N CYS A 50 -12.48 -9.32 -1.75
CA CYS A 50 -13.66 -8.61 -1.29
C CYS A 50 -14.82 -8.81 -2.26
N TYR A 51 -16.03 -8.63 -1.77
CA TYR A 51 -17.21 -8.64 -2.63
C TYR A 51 -17.44 -7.26 -3.23
N ARG A 52 -17.75 -7.24 -4.52
CA ARG A 52 -18.15 -6.04 -5.23
C ARG A 52 -19.40 -6.27 -6.04
N LEU A 53 -20.17 -5.22 -6.26
CA LEU A 53 -21.32 -5.28 -7.16
C LEU A 53 -20.90 -4.88 -8.57
N THR A 54 -21.38 -5.64 -9.56
CA THR A 54 -21.29 -5.25 -10.96
C THR A 54 -22.33 -4.18 -11.28
N ALA A 55 -22.23 -3.54 -12.43
CA ALA A 55 -23.22 -2.58 -12.91
C ALA A 55 -24.62 -3.20 -13.02
N ALA A 56 -24.72 -4.51 -13.24
CA ALA A 56 -26.00 -5.24 -13.27
C ALA A 56 -26.50 -5.66 -11.88
N GLY A 57 -25.84 -5.25 -10.81
CA GLY A 57 -26.22 -5.59 -9.44
C GLY A 57 -25.85 -6.99 -8.99
N ARG A 58 -24.98 -7.67 -9.73
CA ARG A 58 -24.51 -9.01 -9.36
C ARG A 58 -23.26 -8.90 -8.47
N GLN A 59 -23.19 -9.76 -7.48
CA GLN A 59 -22.02 -9.87 -6.62
C GLN A 59 -20.90 -10.63 -7.33
N ARG A 60 -19.67 -10.11 -7.21
CA ARG A 60 -18.47 -10.79 -7.68
C ARG A 60 -17.35 -10.69 -6.63
N ILE A 61 -16.40 -11.61 -6.69
CA ILE A 61 -15.18 -11.53 -5.89
C ILE A 61 -14.15 -10.73 -6.67
N ALA A 62 -13.52 -9.76 -6.00
CA ALA A 62 -12.44 -8.95 -6.54
C ALA A 62 -11.28 -8.90 -5.54
N GLN A 63 -10.09 -8.60 -6.01
CA GLN A 63 -8.94 -8.33 -5.14
C GLN A 63 -8.87 -6.85 -4.82
N ARG A 64 -8.61 -6.56 -3.55
CA ARG A 64 -8.31 -5.21 -3.06
C ARG A 64 -6.89 -5.20 -2.52
N TRP A 65 -6.14 -4.20 -2.91
CA TRP A 65 -4.73 -4.06 -2.54
C TRP A 65 -4.53 -2.88 -1.59
N HIS A 66 -3.74 -3.10 -0.56
CA HIS A 66 -3.28 -2.06 0.36
C HIS A 66 -1.76 -2.02 0.29
N VAL A 67 -1.22 -0.88 -0.12
CA VAL A 67 0.19 -0.67 -0.31
C VAL A 67 0.66 0.49 0.54
N GLN A 68 1.66 0.26 1.35
CA GLN A 68 2.41 1.31 2.01
C GLN A 68 3.80 1.36 1.39
N THR A 69 4.20 2.52 0.92
CA THR A 69 5.52 2.70 0.33
C THR A 69 6.59 2.79 1.41
N GLY A 70 7.80 2.37 1.06
CA GLY A 70 8.95 2.54 1.92
C GLY A 70 9.49 3.97 1.90
N THR A 71 10.74 4.11 2.26
CA THR A 71 11.46 5.39 2.25
C THR A 71 12.63 5.34 1.29
N TYR A 72 13.06 6.49 0.80
CA TYR A 72 14.34 6.65 0.11
C TYR A 72 15.40 7.28 1.02
N LYS A 73 15.05 7.55 2.27
CA LYS A 73 15.95 8.12 3.24
C LYS A 73 16.74 7.01 3.95
N GLU A 74 18.04 7.00 3.78
CA GLU A 74 18.95 6.11 4.51
C GLU A 74 19.21 6.62 5.91
N GLU A 75 18.36 6.24 6.84
CA GLU A 75 18.45 6.66 8.23
C GLU A 75 19.50 5.88 9.04
N PHE A 76 20.01 4.78 8.45
CA PHE A 76 20.96 3.86 9.10
C PHE A 76 22.33 3.81 8.39
N ALA A 77 22.66 4.78 7.53
CA ALA A 77 23.94 4.84 6.86
C ALA A 77 25.05 5.25 7.83
N GLU A 78 26.08 4.43 7.95
CA GLU A 78 27.38 4.64 8.64
C GLU A 78 27.37 5.61 9.85
N GLY A 79 26.60 5.30 10.89
CA GLY A 79 26.59 6.05 12.13
C GLY A 79 25.99 7.45 12.06
N ALA A 80 25.43 7.81 10.92
CA ALA A 80 24.71 9.07 10.72
C ALA A 80 23.22 8.83 10.60
N GLY A 81 22.44 9.84 10.90
CA GLY A 81 21.01 9.83 10.71
C GLY A 81 20.21 9.72 12.01
N TRP A 82 19.01 10.22 11.91
CA TRP A 82 18.07 10.32 13.02
C TRP A 82 17.71 8.96 13.65
N ALA A 83 17.55 7.93 12.82
CA ALA A 83 17.13 6.61 13.29
C ALA A 83 18.20 5.91 14.12
N VAL A 84 19.48 6.12 13.79
CA VAL A 84 20.60 5.57 14.55
C VAL A 84 20.66 6.20 15.96
N GLU A 85 20.52 7.51 16.03
CA GLU A 85 20.52 8.24 17.30
C GLU A 85 19.35 7.86 18.21
N ARG A 86 18.21 7.49 17.62
CA ARG A 86 16.99 7.17 18.36
C ARG A 86 16.74 5.67 18.53
N ILE A 87 17.66 4.83 18.07
CA ILE A 87 17.54 3.37 18.16
C ILE A 87 16.22 2.88 17.55
N VAL A 88 15.90 3.37 16.34
CA VAL A 88 14.72 2.96 15.58
C VAL A 88 15.07 1.75 14.69
N MET A 89 14.15 0.82 14.53
CA MET A 89 14.34 -0.34 13.68
C MET A 89 14.61 0.05 12.20
N PRO A 90 15.53 -0.63 11.50
CA PRO A 90 15.73 -0.43 10.07
C PRO A 90 14.44 -0.62 9.28
N LYS A 91 14.27 0.16 8.22
CA LYS A 91 13.08 0.14 7.39
C LYS A 91 13.43 -0.14 5.93
N SER A 92 12.46 -0.69 5.21
CA SER A 92 12.61 -0.99 3.79
C SER A 92 12.77 0.28 2.97
N LEU A 93 13.84 0.34 2.16
CA LEU A 93 14.02 1.41 1.19
C LEU A 93 13.14 1.18 -0.04
N GLY A 94 12.85 2.26 -0.74
CA GLY A 94 12.20 2.25 -2.03
C GLY A 94 10.67 2.22 -1.99
N GLY A 95 10.11 2.12 -3.18
CA GLY A 95 8.69 2.10 -3.41
C GLY A 95 8.17 0.74 -3.85
N VAL A 96 7.13 0.78 -4.66
CA VAL A 96 6.47 -0.41 -5.20
C VAL A 96 6.18 -0.19 -6.68
N PHE A 97 6.49 -1.17 -7.52
CA PHE A 97 6.06 -1.19 -8.90
C PHE A 97 4.64 -1.73 -9.00
N LEU A 98 3.82 -1.03 -9.73
CA LEU A 98 2.47 -1.45 -10.09
C LEU A 98 2.46 -1.87 -11.55
N ARG A 99 2.12 -3.13 -11.79
CA ARG A 99 1.96 -3.65 -13.15
C ARG A 99 0.47 -3.90 -13.41
N LEU A 100 -0.04 -3.29 -14.46
CA LEU A 100 -1.42 -3.46 -14.91
C LEU A 100 -1.42 -4.19 -16.26
N ARG A 101 -2.16 -5.27 -16.35
CA ARG A 101 -2.29 -6.04 -17.58
C ARG A 101 -3.76 -6.20 -17.93
N PRO A 102 -4.19 -5.74 -19.11
CA PRO A 102 -5.55 -5.97 -19.59
C PRO A 102 -5.83 -7.47 -19.78
N THR A 103 -7.00 -7.89 -19.35
CA THR A 103 -7.50 -9.26 -19.58
C THR A 103 -8.89 -9.19 -20.20
N PRO A 104 -9.42 -10.30 -20.74
CA PRO A 104 -10.80 -10.32 -21.25
C PRO A 104 -11.83 -9.88 -20.21
N ASP A 105 -11.61 -10.19 -18.94
CA ASP A 105 -12.56 -9.93 -17.85
C ASP A 105 -12.29 -8.64 -17.08
N GLY A 106 -11.21 -7.91 -17.39
CA GLY A 106 -10.89 -6.68 -16.68
C GLY A 106 -9.41 -6.32 -16.73
N VAL A 107 -8.80 -6.07 -15.60
CA VAL A 107 -7.39 -5.75 -15.45
C VAL A 107 -6.77 -6.61 -14.35
N ASP A 108 -5.69 -7.28 -14.70
CA ASP A 108 -4.86 -8.00 -13.76
C ASP A 108 -3.86 -7.03 -13.11
N VAL A 109 -3.74 -7.11 -11.79
CA VAL A 109 -2.90 -6.21 -11.00
C VAL A 109 -1.82 -7.02 -10.30
N ALA A 110 -0.56 -6.66 -10.50
CA ALA A 110 0.57 -7.22 -9.78
C ALA A 110 1.39 -6.11 -9.14
N LEU A 111 1.87 -6.37 -7.93
CA LEU A 111 2.66 -5.43 -7.15
C LEU A 111 3.98 -6.08 -6.76
N GLU A 112 5.07 -5.36 -6.98
CA GLU A 112 6.43 -5.83 -6.70
C GLU A 112 7.20 -4.76 -5.93
N PRO A 113 8.07 -5.13 -4.97
CA PRO A 113 9.00 -4.18 -4.37
C PRO A 113 9.89 -3.53 -5.45
N ALA A 114 10.11 -2.23 -5.35
CA ALA A 114 10.92 -1.47 -6.30
C ALA A 114 12.42 -1.47 -5.96
N THR A 115 12.81 -2.00 -4.82
CA THR A 115 14.21 -2.19 -4.41
C THR A 115 14.38 -3.42 -3.57
#